data_153d436d6e25d2d826d9dbb98fc7b82a
#
_entry.id   153d436d6e25d2d826d9dbb98fc7b82a
#
_cell.length_a   1.000
_cell.length_b   1.000
_cell.length_c   1.000
_cell.angle_alpha   90.00
_cell.angle_beta   90.00
_cell.angle_gamma   90.00
#
_symmetry.space_group_name_H-M   'P 1'
#
loop_
_entity.id
_entity.type
_entity.pdbx_description
1 polymer ?
#
loop_
_entity_poly.entity_id
_entity_poly.type
_entity_poly.pdbx_seq_one_letter_code
_entity_poly.pdbx_strand_id
1 'polypeptide(L)'
;MKKPARMNAALLAAAWLLAAPCAADAAGPDAETARLIAELGLQESATALADRPGWAPPKTVVIPAADAARLAWMQAAAPGVTLLPAKDRAEAAALATDADAVIGFCTPEVLDAGARLRWIQVLSAGVERCVGIPGFAARGIALSNMQKVAGPVMSEHVLAFLFGLTRGLATYVPLQAQGVWKDDAVPDARMWSIEGKTMLVVGLGGIGTETAKRAHALGMNVIAVRNSGRTGPPYVAEVGLGADLIAFAARADVIVNTLPLTAETKQLFDHVFFDAAKRGALFINVGRGASVVTADLIAALEDGRIGGAGLDVTDPEPLPADHPLWRAPNVLITPHVSASTDLGEEPRWLIARENLRRFAAGGKLLSEVDVGRGY
;
A
#
# COMPACT_ATOMS: atom_id res chain seq x y z
N MET A 1 -24.03 75.89 50.21
CA MET A 1 -22.90 74.97 50.17
C MET A 1 -23.39 73.56 50.35
N LYS A 2 -23.60 72.80 49.26
CA LYS A 2 -23.82 71.34 49.25
C LYS A 2 -23.14 70.76 48.03
N LYS A 3 -22.16 69.83 48.24
CA LYS A 3 -21.45 69.12 47.24
C LYS A 3 -22.36 68.09 46.57
N PRO A 4 -22.16 67.79 45.22
CA PRO A 4 -22.88 66.73 44.58
C PRO A 4 -22.14 65.36 44.70
N ALA A 5 -22.96 64.31 44.79
CA ALA A 5 -22.52 62.94 44.87
C ALA A 5 -21.95 62.42 43.57
N ARG A 6 -20.87 61.65 43.67
CA ARG A 6 -20.25 60.91 42.54
C ARG A 6 -20.98 59.60 42.32
N MET A 7 -21.44 59.40 41.09
CA MET A 7 -22.04 58.15 40.62
C MET A 7 -20.90 57.23 40.07
N ASN A 8 -20.75 56.05 40.66
CA ASN A 8 -19.81 55.04 40.19
C ASN A 8 -20.43 54.28 38.99
N ALA A 9 -19.80 54.38 37.82
CA ALA A 9 -20.10 53.53 36.69
C ALA A 9 -19.27 52.25 36.80
N ALA A 10 -19.92 51.11 37.04
CA ALA A 10 -19.29 49.80 36.98
C ALA A 10 -19.18 49.38 35.51
N LEU A 11 -17.96 49.31 34.97
CA LEU A 11 -17.64 48.68 33.67
C LEU A 11 -17.73 47.18 33.83
N LEU A 12 -18.70 46.55 33.19
CA LEU A 12 -18.73 45.12 32.92
C LEU A 12 -17.72 44.80 31.79
N ALA A 13 -16.56 44.26 32.15
CA ALA A 13 -15.63 43.68 31.20
C ALA A 13 -16.12 42.27 30.86
N ALA A 14 -16.68 42.08 29.66
CA ALA A 14 -16.95 40.78 29.09
C ALA A 14 -15.60 40.13 28.68
N ALA A 15 -15.14 39.15 29.46
CA ALA A 15 -13.99 38.34 29.10
C ALA A 15 -14.39 37.36 27.98
N TRP A 16 -13.95 37.65 26.78
CA TRP A 16 -13.91 36.68 25.70
C TRP A 16 -12.85 35.64 26.03
N LEU A 17 -13.26 34.44 26.46
CA LEU A 17 -12.43 33.27 26.50
C LEU A 17 -12.17 32.86 25.04
N LEU A 18 -11.08 33.36 24.48
CA LEU A 18 -10.46 32.78 23.31
C LEU A 18 -10.00 31.37 23.70
N ALA A 19 -10.70 30.35 23.21
CA ALA A 19 -10.25 28.98 23.30
C ALA A 19 -8.86 28.93 22.65
N ALA A 20 -7.83 28.70 23.45
CA ALA A 20 -6.49 28.46 22.94
C ALA A 20 -6.53 27.23 22.01
N PRO A 21 -5.88 27.27 20.83
CA PRO A 21 -5.75 26.09 20.01
C PRO A 21 -5.07 24.98 20.82
N CYS A 22 -5.58 23.78 20.68
CA CYS A 22 -5.11 22.60 21.40
C CYS A 22 -3.60 22.45 21.16
N ALA A 23 -2.78 22.43 22.22
CA ALA A 23 -1.32 22.44 22.18
C ALA A 23 -0.69 21.21 21.45
N ALA A 24 -1.51 20.29 20.95
CA ALA A 24 -1.06 19.11 20.17
C ALA A 24 -0.56 19.47 18.75
N ASP A 25 -0.88 20.67 18.25
CA ASP A 25 -0.48 21.11 16.90
C ASP A 25 0.90 21.74 16.84
N ALA A 26 1.53 22.03 17.99
CA ALA A 26 2.83 22.72 18.06
C ALA A 26 4.05 21.78 17.89
N ALA A 27 3.89 20.48 18.05
CA ALA A 27 4.98 19.52 17.84
C ALA A 27 4.71 18.71 16.56
N GLY A 28 5.53 18.92 15.53
CA GLY A 28 5.54 18.10 14.32
C GLY A 28 5.82 16.61 14.63
N PRO A 29 5.94 15.76 13.61
CA PRO A 29 6.33 14.36 13.80
C PRO A 29 7.67 14.28 14.53
N ASP A 30 7.89 13.22 15.32
CA ASP A 30 9.21 12.94 15.86
C ASP A 30 10.23 12.70 14.74
N ALA A 31 11.52 12.76 15.08
CA ALA A 31 12.60 12.75 14.08
C ALA A 31 12.60 11.45 13.23
N GLU A 32 12.25 10.31 13.83
CA GLU A 32 12.17 9.02 13.13
C GLU A 32 11.01 9.00 12.13
N THR A 33 9.83 9.41 12.58
CA THR A 33 8.65 9.53 11.72
C THR A 33 8.88 10.54 10.59
N ALA A 34 9.50 11.71 10.87
CA ALA A 34 9.82 12.72 9.86
C ALA A 34 10.77 12.16 8.80
N ARG A 35 11.79 11.41 9.21
CA ARG A 35 12.71 10.74 8.30
C ARG A 35 11.99 9.74 7.42
N LEU A 36 11.16 8.87 8.00
CA LEU A 36 10.39 7.87 7.26
C LEU A 36 9.45 8.51 6.23
N ILE A 37 8.73 9.59 6.60
CA ILE A 37 7.87 10.34 5.69
C ILE A 37 8.67 10.88 4.49
N ALA A 38 9.86 11.45 4.74
CA ALA A 38 10.72 12.01 3.70
C ALA A 38 11.30 10.92 2.79
N GLU A 39 11.84 9.84 3.36
CA GLU A 39 12.42 8.71 2.63
C GLU A 39 11.41 8.02 1.71
N LEU A 40 10.19 7.82 2.19
CA LEU A 40 9.10 7.23 1.41
C LEU A 40 8.41 8.25 0.49
N GLY A 41 8.65 9.54 0.68
CA GLY A 41 7.99 10.62 -0.07
C GLY A 41 6.46 10.54 0.10
N LEU A 42 5.98 10.34 1.35
CA LEU A 42 4.55 10.28 1.63
C LEU A 42 3.90 11.62 1.35
N GLN A 43 2.72 11.59 0.74
CA GLN A 43 1.99 12.80 0.38
C GLN A 43 0.92 13.11 1.43
N GLU A 44 0.75 14.40 1.69
CA GLU A 44 -0.37 14.90 2.48
C GLU A 44 -1.63 15.01 1.64
N SER A 45 -2.79 14.85 2.28
CA SER A 45 -4.09 15.11 1.65
C SER A 45 -4.17 16.57 1.15
N ALA A 46 -4.96 16.78 0.09
CA ALA A 46 -5.14 18.13 -0.47
C ALA A 46 -5.78 19.08 0.54
N THR A 47 -6.78 18.59 1.31
CA THR A 47 -7.59 19.38 2.24
C THR A 47 -7.37 18.89 3.67
N ALA A 48 -7.19 19.81 4.60
CA ALA A 48 -7.15 19.49 6.03
C ALA A 48 -8.53 19.00 6.51
N LEU A 49 -8.53 18.13 7.52
CA LEU A 49 -9.77 17.58 8.07
C LEU A 49 -10.65 18.68 8.68
N ALA A 50 -10.02 19.68 9.31
CA ALA A 50 -10.73 20.83 9.91
C ALA A 50 -11.50 21.66 8.87
N ASP A 51 -11.08 21.63 7.60
CA ASP A 51 -11.73 22.37 6.51
C ASP A 51 -12.88 21.57 5.86
N ARG A 52 -13.15 20.35 6.33
CA ARG A 52 -14.18 19.48 5.76
C ARG A 52 -15.53 19.71 6.45
N PRO A 53 -16.65 19.62 5.70
CA PRO A 53 -17.98 19.73 6.29
C PRO A 53 -18.18 18.71 7.43
N GLY A 54 -18.76 19.17 8.55
CA GLY A 54 -19.08 18.32 9.69
C GLY A 54 -17.88 17.91 10.55
N TRP A 55 -16.69 18.46 10.32
CA TRP A 55 -15.55 18.19 11.19
C TRP A 55 -15.81 18.75 12.61
N ALA A 56 -15.38 17.99 13.60
CA ALA A 56 -15.32 18.41 15.00
C ALA A 56 -14.13 17.68 15.66
N PRO A 57 -13.51 18.23 16.71
CA PRO A 57 -12.44 17.55 17.43
C PRO A 57 -12.87 16.14 17.84
N PRO A 58 -12.07 15.10 17.51
CA PRO A 58 -12.42 13.72 17.86
C PRO A 58 -12.32 13.49 19.35
N LYS A 59 -13.18 12.58 19.86
CA LYS A 59 -13.19 12.17 21.27
C LYS A 59 -12.69 10.75 21.44
N THR A 60 -12.97 9.87 20.49
CA THR A 60 -12.76 8.44 20.64
C THR A 60 -12.23 7.83 19.34
N VAL A 61 -11.16 7.02 19.45
CA VAL A 61 -10.57 6.30 18.32
C VAL A 61 -10.36 4.84 18.70
N VAL A 62 -10.88 3.92 17.90
CA VAL A 62 -10.62 2.48 18.04
C VAL A 62 -9.27 2.17 17.40
N ILE A 63 -8.43 1.40 18.10
CA ILE A 63 -7.10 0.99 17.62
C ILE A 63 -6.89 -0.51 17.84
N PRO A 64 -5.98 -1.19 17.14
CA PRO A 64 -5.63 -2.56 17.47
C PRO A 64 -5.09 -2.66 18.89
N ALA A 65 -5.46 -3.75 19.59
CA ALA A 65 -4.89 -4.05 20.89
C ALA A 65 -3.36 -4.23 20.78
N ALA A 66 -2.65 -3.64 21.72
CA ALA A 66 -1.20 -3.70 21.81
C ALA A 66 -0.78 -3.74 23.29
N ASP A 67 0.51 -3.89 23.57
CA ASP A 67 1.03 -3.78 24.92
C ASP A 67 0.88 -2.36 25.50
N ALA A 68 1.01 -2.24 26.81
CA ALA A 68 0.81 -0.97 27.50
C ALA A 68 1.78 0.13 27.05
N ALA A 69 3.00 -0.20 26.66
CA ALA A 69 3.99 0.76 26.19
C ALA A 69 3.57 1.34 24.83
N ARG A 70 3.13 0.48 23.89
CA ARG A 70 2.62 0.90 22.59
C ARG A 70 1.36 1.75 22.70
N LEU A 71 0.43 1.36 23.57
CA LEU A 71 -0.80 2.15 23.81
C LEU A 71 -0.48 3.53 24.40
N ALA A 72 0.42 3.60 25.38
CA ALA A 72 0.88 4.88 25.97
C ALA A 72 1.58 5.76 24.90
N TRP A 73 2.41 5.16 24.06
CA TRP A 73 3.10 5.87 22.98
C TRP A 73 2.12 6.41 21.91
N MET A 74 1.08 5.65 21.56
CA MET A 74 -0.01 6.11 20.68
C MET A 74 -0.82 7.24 21.35
N GLN A 75 -1.15 7.07 22.64
CA GLN A 75 -1.91 8.05 23.42
C GLN A 75 -1.21 9.42 23.49
N ALA A 76 0.12 9.42 23.58
CA ALA A 76 0.92 10.66 23.62
C ALA A 76 0.79 11.51 22.33
N ALA A 77 0.40 10.92 21.19
CA ALA A 77 0.17 11.64 19.95
C ALA A 77 -1.18 12.39 19.92
N ALA A 78 -2.15 11.97 20.75
CA ALA A 78 -3.49 12.55 20.82
C ALA A 78 -3.99 12.55 22.28
N PRO A 79 -3.43 13.39 23.18
CA PRO A 79 -3.72 13.33 24.61
C PRO A 79 -5.17 13.68 24.94
N GLY A 80 -5.88 14.41 24.07
CA GLY A 80 -7.30 14.76 24.24
C GLY A 80 -8.29 13.73 23.70
N VAL A 81 -7.80 12.60 23.13
CA VAL A 81 -8.61 11.55 22.51
C VAL A 81 -8.55 10.29 23.37
N THR A 82 -9.69 9.63 23.58
CA THR A 82 -9.74 8.32 24.23
C THR A 82 -9.42 7.23 23.19
N LEU A 83 -8.38 6.45 23.42
CA LEU A 83 -8.06 5.29 22.59
C LEU A 83 -8.74 4.04 23.15
N LEU A 84 -9.45 3.30 22.28
CA LEU A 84 -10.16 2.06 22.61
C LEU A 84 -9.47 0.89 21.91
N PRO A 85 -8.66 0.10 22.63
CA PRO A 85 -8.01 -1.06 22.03
C PRO A 85 -8.99 -2.19 21.76
N ALA A 86 -8.99 -2.73 20.52
CA ALA A 86 -9.80 -3.86 20.07
C ALA A 86 -8.89 -5.05 19.73
N LYS A 87 -9.22 -6.25 20.21
CA LYS A 87 -8.47 -7.47 19.98
C LYS A 87 -8.71 -8.04 18.60
N ASP A 88 -9.92 -7.87 18.10
CA ASP A 88 -10.38 -8.42 16.84
C ASP A 88 -11.45 -7.53 16.17
N ARG A 89 -11.93 -7.99 15.02
CA ARG A 89 -12.93 -7.27 14.22
C ARG A 89 -14.27 -7.12 14.92
N ALA A 90 -14.69 -8.11 15.69
CA ALA A 90 -15.97 -8.09 16.40
C ALA A 90 -15.95 -7.06 17.54
N GLU A 91 -14.86 -7.01 18.31
CA GLU A 91 -14.68 -5.99 19.35
C GLU A 91 -14.53 -4.60 18.73
N ALA A 92 -13.82 -4.46 17.61
CA ALA A 92 -13.71 -3.20 16.90
C ALA A 92 -15.09 -2.67 16.43
N ALA A 93 -15.94 -3.55 15.91
CA ALA A 93 -17.31 -3.19 15.52
C ALA A 93 -18.16 -2.74 16.73
N ALA A 94 -18.08 -3.44 17.85
CA ALA A 94 -18.79 -3.05 19.08
C ALA A 94 -18.35 -1.67 19.57
N LEU A 95 -17.04 -1.38 19.56
CA LEU A 95 -16.46 -0.11 19.99
C LEU A 95 -16.67 1.02 18.98
N ALA A 96 -16.93 0.72 17.71
CA ALA A 96 -17.13 1.70 16.64
C ALA A 96 -18.40 2.54 16.83
N THR A 97 -19.38 2.08 17.61
CA THR A 97 -20.67 2.76 17.85
C THR A 97 -20.49 4.21 18.29
N ASP A 98 -19.53 4.47 19.16
CA ASP A 98 -19.23 5.80 19.70
C ASP A 98 -17.91 6.38 19.19
N ALA A 99 -17.27 5.74 18.22
CA ALA A 99 -15.98 6.15 17.71
C ALA A 99 -16.07 7.22 16.61
N ASP A 100 -15.10 8.13 16.62
CA ASP A 100 -14.88 9.13 15.58
C ASP A 100 -13.97 8.61 14.47
N ALA A 101 -13.11 7.62 14.80
CA ALA A 101 -12.23 6.97 13.85
C ALA A 101 -11.86 5.54 14.26
N VAL A 102 -11.36 4.77 13.29
CA VAL A 102 -10.88 3.41 13.50
C VAL A 102 -9.53 3.24 12.79
N ILE A 103 -8.55 2.67 13.49
CA ILE A 103 -7.26 2.26 12.96
C ILE A 103 -7.22 0.74 12.90
N GLY A 104 -6.78 0.18 11.77
CA GLY A 104 -6.53 -1.25 11.59
C GLY A 104 -7.74 -2.10 11.17
N PHE A 105 -8.94 -1.61 11.33
CA PHE A 105 -10.16 -2.37 11.04
C PHE A 105 -11.06 -1.61 10.06
N CYS A 106 -11.37 -2.25 8.93
CA CYS A 106 -12.36 -1.76 7.98
C CYS A 106 -13.20 -2.94 7.50
N THR A 107 -14.36 -3.13 8.10
CA THR A 107 -15.29 -4.22 7.80
C THR A 107 -16.72 -3.68 7.69
N PRO A 108 -17.66 -4.41 7.06
CA PRO A 108 -19.06 -4.00 7.02
C PRO A 108 -19.62 -3.72 8.42
N GLU A 109 -19.32 -4.57 9.41
CA GLU A 109 -19.82 -4.43 10.77
C GLU A 109 -19.31 -3.16 11.47
N VAL A 110 -18.04 -2.79 11.23
CA VAL A 110 -17.44 -1.54 11.73
C VAL A 110 -18.12 -0.33 11.09
N LEU A 111 -18.40 -0.40 9.79
CA LEU A 111 -19.11 0.66 9.09
C LEU A 111 -20.55 0.83 9.58
N ASP A 112 -21.27 -0.27 9.70
CA ASP A 112 -22.68 -0.27 10.11
C ASP A 112 -22.86 0.25 11.54
N ALA A 113 -21.96 -0.16 12.45
CA ALA A 113 -21.98 0.30 13.84
C ALA A 113 -21.54 1.77 13.99
N GLY A 114 -20.53 2.18 13.22
CA GLY A 114 -19.81 3.43 13.38
C GLY A 114 -20.48 4.63 12.70
N ALA A 115 -21.68 5.05 13.09
CA ALA A 115 -22.41 6.16 12.47
C ALA A 115 -21.64 7.51 12.49
N ARG A 116 -20.73 7.71 13.45
CA ARG A 116 -19.94 8.92 13.64
C ARG A 116 -18.56 8.89 13.01
N LEU A 117 -18.17 7.78 12.36
CA LEU A 117 -16.84 7.64 11.78
C LEU A 117 -16.58 8.71 10.72
N ARG A 118 -15.44 9.36 10.84
CA ARG A 118 -14.94 10.40 9.92
C ARG A 118 -13.59 10.05 9.32
N TRP A 119 -12.86 9.09 9.93
CA TRP A 119 -11.59 8.61 9.43
C TRP A 119 -11.40 7.12 9.71
N ILE A 120 -10.87 6.42 8.71
CA ILE A 120 -10.38 5.04 8.86
C ILE A 120 -8.94 5.00 8.35
N GLN A 121 -8.05 4.41 9.16
CA GLN A 121 -6.68 4.08 8.78
C GLN A 121 -6.57 2.57 8.63
N VAL A 122 -6.33 2.08 7.42
CA VAL A 122 -5.96 0.67 7.24
C VAL A 122 -4.44 0.49 7.38
N LEU A 123 -4.00 -0.68 7.90
CA LEU A 123 -2.58 -1.02 8.09
C LEU A 123 -2.00 -1.80 6.91
N SER A 124 -2.70 -1.83 5.78
CA SER A 124 -2.28 -2.39 4.50
C SER A 124 -2.14 -1.30 3.45
N ALA A 125 -1.40 -1.58 2.36
CA ALA A 125 -1.39 -0.70 1.20
C ALA A 125 -2.68 -0.85 0.37
N GLY A 126 -3.19 -2.08 0.22
CA GLY A 126 -4.45 -2.35 -0.47
C GLY A 126 -5.66 -1.93 0.35
N VAL A 127 -6.65 -1.34 -0.31
CA VAL A 127 -7.89 -0.81 0.30
C VAL A 127 -9.15 -1.41 -0.31
N GLU A 128 -9.03 -2.30 -1.26
CA GLU A 128 -10.14 -2.88 -2.03
C GLU A 128 -11.22 -3.51 -1.13
N ARG A 129 -10.83 -4.12 -0.02
CA ARG A 129 -11.77 -4.69 0.96
C ARG A 129 -12.58 -3.63 1.70
N CYS A 130 -12.04 -2.42 1.83
CA CYS A 130 -12.67 -1.30 2.51
C CYS A 130 -13.57 -0.52 1.53
N VAL A 131 -13.02 -0.09 0.39
CA VAL A 131 -13.77 0.69 -0.60
C VAL A 131 -14.86 -0.14 -1.29
N GLY A 132 -14.73 -1.46 -1.32
CA GLY A 132 -15.72 -2.39 -1.83
C GLY A 132 -16.92 -2.62 -0.91
N ILE A 133 -16.93 -2.10 0.33
CA ILE A 133 -18.09 -2.20 1.22
C ILE A 133 -19.22 -1.34 0.68
N PRO A 134 -20.42 -1.89 0.46
CA PRO A 134 -21.55 -1.13 -0.04
C PRO A 134 -21.81 0.13 0.79
N GLY A 135 -21.94 1.27 0.14
CA GLY A 135 -22.21 2.56 0.79
C GLY A 135 -21.00 3.26 1.40
N PHE A 136 -19.80 2.67 1.39
CA PHE A 136 -18.59 3.31 1.96
C PHE A 136 -18.34 4.69 1.37
N ALA A 137 -18.31 4.82 0.05
CA ALA A 137 -18.03 6.08 -0.63
C ALA A 137 -19.06 7.19 -0.29
N ALA A 138 -20.33 6.82 -0.10
CA ALA A 138 -21.41 7.76 0.21
C ALA A 138 -21.29 8.38 1.62
N ARG A 139 -20.49 7.77 2.52
CA ARG A 139 -20.33 8.23 3.90
C ARG A 139 -19.36 9.39 4.07
N GLY A 140 -18.55 9.69 3.05
CA GLY A 140 -17.55 10.75 3.12
C GLY A 140 -16.46 10.54 4.18
N ILE A 141 -16.24 9.28 4.60
CA ILE A 141 -15.19 8.92 5.56
C ILE A 141 -13.84 9.07 4.89
N ALA A 142 -12.92 9.83 5.49
CA ALA A 142 -11.53 9.86 5.04
C ALA A 142 -10.91 8.48 5.21
N LEU A 143 -10.24 7.98 4.18
CA LEU A 143 -9.54 6.70 4.22
C LEU A 143 -8.06 6.94 3.98
N SER A 144 -7.21 6.45 4.86
CA SER A 144 -5.76 6.45 4.65
C SER A 144 -5.19 5.04 4.76
N ASN A 145 -4.09 4.79 4.05
CA ASN A 145 -3.47 3.48 3.95
C ASN A 145 -1.95 3.53 4.20
N MET A 146 -1.28 2.40 4.04
CA MET A 146 0.18 2.25 4.18
C MET A 146 0.89 2.18 2.82
N GLN A 147 0.40 2.95 1.83
CA GLN A 147 1.09 3.02 0.54
C GLN A 147 2.55 3.44 0.72
N LYS A 148 3.42 2.88 -0.10
CA LYS A 148 4.88 3.06 -0.09
C LYS A 148 5.63 2.44 1.09
N VAL A 149 5.00 2.19 2.25
CA VAL A 149 5.68 1.64 3.44
C VAL A 149 6.36 0.30 3.14
N ALA A 150 5.67 -0.60 2.44
CA ALA A 150 6.24 -1.89 2.05
C ALA A 150 7.03 -1.85 0.72
N GLY A 151 7.13 -0.69 0.06
CA GLY A 151 7.77 -0.57 -1.26
C GLY A 151 9.20 -1.11 -1.30
N PRO A 152 10.10 -0.71 -0.37
CA PRO A 152 11.47 -1.21 -0.33
C PRO A 152 11.54 -2.74 -0.23
N VAL A 153 10.85 -3.33 0.75
CA VAL A 153 10.89 -4.79 1.01
C VAL A 153 10.26 -5.58 -0.14
N MET A 154 9.11 -5.15 -0.64
CA MET A 154 8.46 -5.81 -1.77
C MET A 154 9.29 -5.75 -3.05
N SER A 155 10.05 -4.66 -3.26
CA SER A 155 10.98 -4.58 -4.39
C SER A 155 12.15 -5.56 -4.27
N GLU A 156 12.62 -5.86 -3.06
CA GLU A 156 13.61 -6.91 -2.80
C GLU A 156 13.05 -8.30 -3.13
N HIS A 157 11.78 -8.55 -2.81
CA HIS A 157 11.09 -9.78 -3.18
C HIS A 157 10.96 -9.94 -4.70
N VAL A 158 10.66 -8.85 -5.43
CA VAL A 158 10.70 -8.83 -6.91
C VAL A 158 12.07 -9.22 -7.43
N LEU A 159 13.16 -8.69 -6.85
CA LEU A 159 14.51 -9.03 -7.24
C LEU A 159 14.87 -10.49 -6.90
N ALA A 160 14.38 -11.01 -5.77
CA ALA A 160 14.55 -12.42 -5.42
C ALA A 160 13.90 -13.34 -6.47
N PHE A 161 12.68 -13.04 -6.92
CA PHE A 161 12.05 -13.74 -8.04
C PHE A 161 12.87 -13.60 -9.34
N LEU A 162 13.28 -12.37 -9.66
CA LEU A 162 14.08 -12.11 -10.86
C LEU A 162 15.33 -12.96 -10.89
N PHE A 163 16.15 -12.94 -9.84
CA PHE A 163 17.36 -13.74 -9.77
C PHE A 163 17.06 -15.24 -9.68
N GLY A 164 16.03 -15.63 -8.94
CA GLY A 164 15.59 -17.01 -8.86
C GLY A 164 15.26 -17.61 -10.22
N LEU A 165 14.55 -16.86 -11.06
CA LEU A 165 14.17 -17.28 -12.41
C LEU A 165 15.37 -17.25 -13.39
N THR A 166 16.13 -16.14 -13.40
CA THR A 166 17.25 -15.97 -14.34
C THR A 166 18.45 -16.86 -14.02
N ARG A 167 18.57 -17.36 -12.79
CA ARG A 167 19.65 -18.26 -12.33
C ARG A 167 19.21 -19.72 -12.15
N GLY A 168 17.99 -20.06 -12.60
CA GLY A 168 17.50 -21.43 -12.60
C GLY A 168 17.19 -22.01 -11.22
N LEU A 169 17.01 -21.19 -10.17
CA LEU A 169 16.78 -21.69 -8.80
C LEU A 169 15.48 -22.48 -8.68
N ALA A 170 14.47 -22.18 -9.51
CA ALA A 170 13.23 -22.95 -9.58
C ALA A 170 13.47 -24.45 -9.90
N THR A 171 14.57 -24.76 -10.61
CA THR A 171 14.97 -26.14 -10.94
C THR A 171 16.01 -26.66 -9.95
N TYR A 172 17.03 -25.88 -9.61
CA TYR A 172 18.17 -26.39 -8.83
C TYR A 172 17.84 -26.60 -7.34
N VAL A 173 16.95 -25.79 -6.74
CA VAL A 173 16.55 -25.95 -5.32
C VAL A 173 15.82 -27.29 -5.09
N PRO A 174 14.84 -27.73 -5.92
CA PRO A 174 14.28 -29.08 -5.82
C PRO A 174 15.30 -30.22 -6.01
N LEU A 175 16.26 -30.08 -6.92
CA LEU A 175 17.35 -31.07 -7.11
C LEU A 175 18.25 -31.13 -5.89
N GLN A 176 18.60 -30.01 -5.29
CA GLN A 176 19.36 -29.94 -4.01
C GLN A 176 18.62 -30.73 -2.91
N ALA A 177 17.31 -30.56 -2.77
CA ALA A 177 16.51 -31.28 -1.77
C ALA A 177 16.52 -32.81 -1.97
N GLN A 178 16.78 -33.27 -3.21
CA GLN A 178 16.90 -34.68 -3.58
C GLN A 178 18.35 -35.19 -3.53
N GLY A 179 19.32 -34.34 -3.23
CA GLY A 179 20.74 -34.67 -3.26
C GLY A 179 21.28 -34.93 -4.67
N VAL A 180 20.67 -34.38 -5.71
CA VAL A 180 21.02 -34.55 -7.11
C VAL A 180 21.91 -33.40 -7.60
N TRP A 181 23.14 -33.73 -7.99
CA TRP A 181 24.06 -32.83 -8.69
C TRP A 181 23.89 -32.99 -10.19
N LYS A 182 23.22 -32.01 -10.84
CA LYS A 182 22.98 -32.00 -12.28
C LYS A 182 23.20 -30.63 -12.85
N ASP A 183 24.34 -30.39 -13.48
CA ASP A 183 24.79 -29.09 -13.98
C ASP A 183 24.08 -28.66 -15.27
N ASP A 184 23.57 -29.62 -16.05
CA ASP A 184 22.80 -29.40 -17.29
C ASP A 184 21.25 -29.40 -17.09
N ALA A 185 20.76 -29.33 -15.88
CA ALA A 185 19.30 -29.36 -15.60
C ALA A 185 18.57 -28.12 -16.15
N VAL A 186 19.25 -26.98 -16.24
CA VAL A 186 18.76 -25.75 -16.86
C VAL A 186 19.60 -25.44 -18.08
N PRO A 187 19.03 -25.40 -19.30
CA PRO A 187 19.77 -24.99 -20.49
C PRO A 187 20.38 -23.60 -20.36
N ASP A 188 21.61 -23.40 -20.86
CA ASP A 188 22.29 -22.08 -20.80
C ASP A 188 21.47 -20.95 -21.38
N ALA A 189 20.66 -21.21 -22.40
CA ALA A 189 19.74 -20.21 -22.98
C ALA A 189 18.66 -19.70 -22.03
N ARG A 190 18.42 -20.42 -20.92
CA ARG A 190 17.46 -20.00 -19.85
C ARG A 190 18.15 -19.35 -18.66
N MET A 191 19.50 -19.40 -18.60
CA MET A 191 20.29 -18.69 -17.60
C MET A 191 20.94 -17.47 -18.24
N TRP A 192 20.51 -16.28 -17.87
CA TRP A 192 20.99 -15.06 -18.51
C TRP A 192 21.25 -13.92 -17.51
N SER A 193 22.10 -12.98 -17.91
CA SER A 193 22.38 -11.76 -17.16
C SER A 193 21.25 -10.77 -17.33
N ILE A 194 20.93 -10.06 -16.26
CA ILE A 194 19.94 -8.97 -16.28
C ILE A 194 20.52 -7.66 -16.84
N GLU A 195 21.85 -7.52 -16.92
CA GLU A 195 22.51 -6.31 -17.40
C GLU A 195 22.11 -6.00 -18.84
N GLY A 196 21.72 -4.76 -19.10
CA GLY A 196 21.22 -4.28 -20.38
C GLY A 196 19.83 -4.79 -20.79
N LYS A 197 19.20 -5.67 -20.00
CA LYS A 197 17.84 -6.15 -20.23
C LYS A 197 16.81 -5.10 -19.86
N THR A 198 15.65 -5.16 -20.51
CA THR A 198 14.56 -4.21 -20.27
C THR A 198 13.56 -4.78 -19.27
N MET A 199 13.32 -4.03 -18.17
CA MET A 199 12.25 -4.28 -17.23
C MET A 199 11.09 -3.32 -17.50
N LEU A 200 9.89 -3.85 -17.71
CA LEU A 200 8.64 -3.10 -17.68
C LEU A 200 8.04 -3.15 -16.28
N VAL A 201 7.91 -2.00 -15.65
CA VAL A 201 7.18 -1.85 -14.37
C VAL A 201 5.76 -1.38 -14.66
N VAL A 202 4.78 -2.26 -14.42
CA VAL A 202 3.37 -1.95 -14.59
C VAL A 202 2.81 -1.45 -13.25
N GLY A 203 2.62 -0.12 -13.16
CA GLY A 203 2.30 0.59 -11.93
C GLY A 203 3.53 1.27 -11.29
N LEU A 204 3.71 2.57 -11.51
CA LEU A 204 4.81 3.34 -10.91
C LEU A 204 4.36 4.02 -9.60
N GLY A 205 3.79 3.23 -8.69
CA GLY A 205 3.47 3.58 -7.30
C GLY A 205 4.65 3.33 -6.36
N GLY A 206 4.40 3.13 -5.07
CA GLY A 206 5.46 2.90 -4.07
C GLY A 206 6.33 1.69 -4.38
N ILE A 207 5.73 0.54 -4.66
CA ILE A 207 6.45 -0.70 -4.98
C ILE A 207 7.17 -0.57 -6.33
N GLY A 208 6.45 -0.12 -7.36
CA GLY A 208 7.02 0.00 -8.70
C GLY A 208 8.17 0.99 -8.78
N THR A 209 8.10 2.11 -8.06
CA THR A 209 9.19 3.11 -8.01
C THR A 209 10.45 2.52 -7.36
N GLU A 210 10.31 1.79 -6.24
CA GLU A 210 11.43 1.14 -5.57
C GLU A 210 12.00 -0.02 -6.39
N THR A 211 11.14 -0.78 -7.10
CA THR A 211 11.56 -1.82 -8.04
C THR A 211 12.35 -1.22 -9.20
N ALA A 212 11.84 -0.16 -9.83
CA ALA A 212 12.50 0.55 -10.91
C ALA A 212 13.88 1.07 -10.52
N LYS A 213 13.98 1.69 -9.32
CA LYS A 213 15.23 2.21 -8.76
C LYS A 213 16.31 1.11 -8.63
N ARG A 214 15.92 -0.04 -8.04
CA ARG A 214 16.84 -1.17 -7.83
C ARG A 214 17.21 -1.85 -9.13
N ALA A 215 16.26 -2.07 -10.03
CA ALA A 215 16.52 -2.66 -11.34
C ALA A 215 17.50 -1.81 -12.17
N HIS A 216 17.31 -0.48 -12.17
CA HIS A 216 18.24 0.45 -12.82
C HIS A 216 19.65 0.38 -12.20
N ALA A 217 19.75 0.36 -10.86
CA ALA A 217 21.03 0.24 -10.17
C ALA A 217 21.77 -1.08 -10.47
N LEU A 218 21.04 -2.13 -10.89
CA LEU A 218 21.58 -3.42 -11.33
C LEU A 218 21.86 -3.47 -12.85
N GLY A 219 21.84 -2.33 -13.55
CA GLY A 219 22.19 -2.23 -14.97
C GLY A 219 21.05 -2.54 -15.94
N MET A 220 19.81 -2.66 -15.47
CA MET A 220 18.65 -2.85 -16.36
C MET A 220 18.20 -1.53 -16.99
N ASN A 221 17.67 -1.61 -18.21
CA ASN A 221 16.89 -0.53 -18.81
C ASN A 221 15.45 -0.61 -18.29
N VAL A 222 14.96 0.46 -17.63
CA VAL A 222 13.64 0.44 -17.01
C VAL A 222 12.67 1.31 -17.79
N ILE A 223 11.54 0.72 -18.18
CA ILE A 223 10.37 1.42 -18.73
C ILE A 223 9.17 1.16 -17.82
N ALA A 224 8.19 2.05 -17.80
CA ALA A 224 7.05 1.90 -16.90
C ALA A 224 5.73 2.35 -17.53
N VAL A 225 4.61 1.83 -17.01
CA VAL A 225 3.26 2.26 -17.33
C VAL A 225 2.56 2.73 -16.06
N ARG A 226 1.87 3.88 -16.14
CA ARG A 226 1.04 4.42 -15.05
C ARG A 226 -0.12 5.24 -15.60
N ASN A 227 -1.19 5.43 -14.79
CA ASN A 227 -2.36 6.21 -15.23
C ASN A 227 -2.25 7.72 -14.96
N SER A 228 -1.35 8.17 -14.07
CA SER A 228 -1.30 9.55 -13.60
C SER A 228 -0.44 10.50 -14.45
N GLY A 229 0.11 10.02 -15.59
CA GLY A 229 0.91 10.84 -16.51
C GLY A 229 2.12 10.13 -17.09
N ARG A 230 2.84 10.81 -18.00
CA ARG A 230 4.00 10.28 -18.73
C ARG A 230 5.34 10.70 -18.10
N THR A 231 5.35 11.09 -16.85
CA THR A 231 6.57 11.50 -16.14
C THR A 231 6.93 10.50 -15.06
N GLY A 232 8.22 10.30 -14.83
CA GLY A 232 8.74 9.39 -13.81
C GLY A 232 10.09 9.83 -13.26
N PRO A 233 10.68 9.06 -12.35
CA PRO A 233 12.02 9.31 -11.83
C PRO A 233 13.07 9.21 -12.95
N PRO A 234 14.25 9.85 -12.79
CA PRO A 234 15.28 9.90 -13.83
C PRO A 234 15.89 8.55 -14.20
N TYR A 235 15.70 7.54 -13.36
CA TYR A 235 16.13 6.15 -13.62
C TYR A 235 15.10 5.31 -14.40
N VAL A 236 13.97 5.90 -14.81
CA VAL A 236 12.99 5.29 -15.71
C VAL A 236 13.11 5.96 -17.06
N ALA A 237 13.57 5.21 -18.06
CA ALA A 237 13.90 5.74 -19.38
C ALA A 237 12.65 6.21 -20.16
N GLU A 238 11.52 5.52 -19.97
CA GLU A 238 10.27 5.84 -20.67
C GLU A 238 9.06 5.54 -19.77
N VAL A 239 8.08 6.46 -19.72
CA VAL A 239 6.83 6.27 -18.98
C VAL A 239 5.66 6.39 -19.93
N GLY A 240 4.90 5.30 -20.07
CA GLY A 240 3.66 5.20 -20.84
C GLY A 240 2.41 5.30 -19.97
N LEU A 241 1.27 5.40 -20.64
CA LEU A 241 -0.08 5.26 -20.07
C LEU A 241 -0.59 3.82 -20.27
N GLY A 242 -1.76 3.49 -19.72
CA GLY A 242 -2.38 2.17 -19.89
C GLY A 242 -2.49 1.71 -21.35
N ALA A 243 -2.77 2.63 -22.29
CA ALA A 243 -2.83 2.32 -23.73
C ALA A 243 -1.47 1.88 -24.35
N ASP A 244 -0.36 2.20 -23.69
CA ASP A 244 0.99 1.83 -24.16
C ASP A 244 1.44 0.45 -23.65
N LEU A 245 0.66 -0.18 -22.75
CA LEU A 245 1.03 -1.41 -22.04
C LEU A 245 1.47 -2.53 -22.98
N ILE A 246 0.69 -2.80 -24.02
CA ILE A 246 0.96 -3.85 -25.00
C ILE A 246 2.27 -3.57 -25.77
N ALA A 247 2.45 -2.34 -26.25
CA ALA A 247 3.66 -1.95 -26.98
C ALA A 247 4.92 -2.02 -26.08
N PHE A 248 4.79 -1.76 -24.79
CA PHE A 248 5.90 -1.87 -23.84
C PHE A 248 6.20 -3.33 -23.48
N ALA A 249 5.16 -4.15 -23.32
CA ALA A 249 5.31 -5.59 -23.06
C ALA A 249 6.09 -6.31 -24.18
N ALA A 250 5.86 -5.91 -25.45
CA ALA A 250 6.57 -6.47 -26.60
C ALA A 250 8.10 -6.22 -26.60
N ARG A 251 8.58 -5.23 -25.81
CA ARG A 251 10.01 -4.87 -25.72
C ARG A 251 10.67 -5.36 -24.41
N ALA A 252 9.88 -5.80 -23.45
CA ALA A 252 10.34 -6.10 -22.10
C ALA A 252 10.85 -7.55 -21.98
N ASP A 253 12.05 -7.73 -21.42
CA ASP A 253 12.58 -9.03 -21.01
C ASP A 253 11.97 -9.49 -19.67
N VAL A 254 11.57 -8.55 -18.84
CA VAL A 254 10.95 -8.77 -17.53
C VAL A 254 9.76 -7.82 -17.38
N ILE A 255 8.63 -8.35 -16.97
CA ILE A 255 7.40 -7.59 -16.72
C ILE A 255 7.04 -7.75 -15.25
N VAL A 256 6.90 -6.64 -14.52
CA VAL A 256 6.58 -6.63 -13.08
C VAL A 256 5.25 -5.93 -12.87
N ASN A 257 4.26 -6.68 -12.37
CA ASN A 257 2.97 -6.13 -11.97
C ASN A 257 3.00 -5.66 -10.51
N THR A 258 2.75 -4.36 -10.30
CA THR A 258 2.62 -3.73 -8.98
C THR A 258 1.32 -2.92 -8.86
N LEU A 259 0.33 -3.19 -9.73
CA LEU A 259 -0.93 -2.48 -9.75
C LEU A 259 -1.84 -2.84 -8.56
N PRO A 260 -2.65 -1.89 -8.07
CA PRO A 260 -3.79 -2.22 -7.22
C PRO A 260 -4.86 -2.96 -8.03
N LEU A 261 -5.77 -3.65 -7.35
CA LEU A 261 -6.93 -4.26 -7.99
C LEU A 261 -8.07 -3.22 -8.08
N THR A 262 -8.43 -2.88 -9.30
CA THR A 262 -9.58 -2.03 -9.64
C THR A 262 -10.40 -2.69 -10.74
N ALA A 263 -11.52 -2.09 -11.13
CA ALA A 263 -12.30 -2.60 -12.25
C ALA A 263 -11.47 -2.65 -13.55
N GLU A 264 -10.58 -1.67 -13.77
CA GLU A 264 -9.74 -1.55 -14.97
C GLU A 264 -8.52 -2.48 -14.94
N THR A 265 -8.08 -2.92 -13.76
CA THR A 265 -6.89 -3.78 -13.62
C THR A 265 -7.23 -5.25 -13.39
N LYS A 266 -8.50 -5.57 -13.13
CA LYS A 266 -8.99 -6.94 -13.03
C LYS A 266 -8.83 -7.64 -14.37
N GLN A 267 -8.17 -8.81 -14.38
CA GLN A 267 -7.92 -9.61 -15.58
C GLN A 267 -7.21 -8.83 -16.71
N LEU A 268 -6.41 -7.84 -16.35
CA LEU A 268 -5.63 -7.04 -17.30
C LEU A 268 -4.59 -7.88 -18.05
N PHE A 269 -4.04 -8.90 -17.39
CA PHE A 269 -3.03 -9.79 -17.94
C PHE A 269 -3.73 -11.07 -18.41
N ASP A 270 -4.28 -11.03 -19.60
CA ASP A 270 -4.97 -12.10 -20.30
C ASP A 270 -4.13 -12.68 -21.48
N HIS A 271 -4.73 -13.57 -22.27
CA HIS A 271 -4.07 -14.14 -23.45
C HIS A 271 -3.61 -13.06 -24.45
N VAL A 272 -4.36 -11.97 -24.65
CA VAL A 272 -3.97 -10.90 -25.59
C VAL A 272 -2.70 -10.21 -25.10
N PHE A 273 -2.59 -9.98 -23.79
CA PHE A 273 -1.38 -9.43 -23.19
C PHE A 273 -0.18 -10.39 -23.33
N PHE A 274 -0.37 -11.66 -22.96
CA PHE A 274 0.72 -12.64 -23.02
C PHE A 274 1.13 -12.95 -24.46
N ASP A 275 0.22 -12.91 -25.42
CA ASP A 275 0.50 -13.07 -26.83
C ASP A 275 1.35 -11.93 -27.41
N ALA A 276 1.15 -10.72 -26.91
CA ALA A 276 1.90 -9.55 -27.32
C ALA A 276 3.24 -9.40 -26.59
N ALA A 277 3.43 -10.04 -25.45
CA ALA A 277 4.67 -9.97 -24.69
C ALA A 277 5.86 -10.52 -25.48
N LYS A 278 7.04 -9.98 -25.23
CA LYS A 278 8.28 -10.51 -25.82
C LYS A 278 8.43 -12.00 -25.50
N ARG A 279 8.61 -12.85 -26.53
CA ARG A 279 8.75 -14.30 -26.32
C ARG A 279 9.90 -14.61 -25.34
N GLY A 280 9.61 -15.44 -24.33
CA GLY A 280 10.55 -15.79 -23.27
C GLY A 280 10.68 -14.74 -22.16
N ALA A 281 9.87 -13.68 -22.18
CA ALA A 281 9.86 -12.69 -21.10
C ALA A 281 9.48 -13.34 -19.75
N LEU A 282 10.02 -12.81 -18.67
CA LEU A 282 9.61 -13.20 -17.30
C LEU A 282 8.44 -12.33 -16.84
N PHE A 283 7.49 -12.95 -16.13
CA PHE A 283 6.35 -12.24 -15.52
C PHE A 283 6.42 -12.34 -13.99
N ILE A 284 6.46 -11.21 -13.31
CA ILE A 284 6.51 -11.16 -11.84
C ILE A 284 5.28 -10.41 -11.33
N ASN A 285 4.53 -11.03 -10.43
CA ASN A 285 3.32 -10.44 -9.85
C ASN A 285 3.41 -10.34 -8.32
N VAL A 286 3.54 -9.10 -7.83
CA VAL A 286 3.46 -8.74 -6.41
C VAL A 286 2.29 -7.75 -6.16
N GLY A 287 1.44 -7.54 -7.15
CA GLY A 287 0.25 -6.71 -7.07
C GLY A 287 -0.95 -7.46 -6.51
N ARG A 288 -1.80 -8.01 -7.40
CA ARG A 288 -2.96 -8.84 -7.04
C ARG A 288 -3.11 -10.00 -8.02
N GLY A 289 -3.49 -11.17 -7.50
CA GLY A 289 -3.73 -12.36 -8.31
C GLY A 289 -4.83 -12.16 -9.34
N ALA A 290 -5.95 -11.57 -8.95
CA ALA A 290 -7.11 -11.33 -9.81
C ALA A 290 -6.87 -10.33 -10.96
N SER A 291 -5.69 -9.70 -11.05
CA SER A 291 -5.27 -8.94 -12.23
C SER A 291 -4.83 -9.84 -13.40
N VAL A 292 -4.64 -11.13 -13.15
CA VAL A 292 -4.17 -12.13 -14.11
C VAL A 292 -5.29 -13.11 -14.42
N VAL A 293 -5.48 -13.47 -15.68
CA VAL A 293 -6.24 -14.64 -16.08
C VAL A 293 -5.32 -15.86 -15.91
N THR A 294 -5.44 -16.56 -14.79
CA THR A 294 -4.49 -17.63 -14.39
C THR A 294 -4.34 -18.72 -15.44
N ALA A 295 -5.44 -19.10 -16.13
CA ALA A 295 -5.41 -20.12 -17.19
C ALA A 295 -4.55 -19.66 -18.39
N ASP A 296 -4.62 -18.37 -18.75
CA ASP A 296 -3.87 -17.79 -19.86
C ASP A 296 -2.38 -17.71 -19.55
N LEU A 297 -2.03 -17.38 -18.28
CA LEU A 297 -0.65 -17.44 -17.82
C LEU A 297 -0.07 -18.85 -17.89
N ILE A 298 -0.84 -19.87 -17.46
CA ILE A 298 -0.40 -21.27 -17.53
C ILE A 298 -0.14 -21.68 -18.98
N ALA A 299 -1.06 -21.39 -19.89
CA ALA A 299 -0.89 -21.68 -21.31
C ALA A 299 0.36 -20.98 -21.90
N ALA A 300 0.59 -19.72 -21.55
CA ALA A 300 1.76 -18.96 -22.00
C ALA A 300 3.09 -19.48 -21.44
N LEU A 301 3.07 -20.07 -20.24
CA LEU A 301 4.23 -20.75 -19.64
C LEU A 301 4.52 -22.10 -20.33
N GLU A 302 3.48 -22.89 -20.62
CA GLU A 302 3.59 -24.19 -21.24
C GLU A 302 4.10 -24.12 -22.69
N ASP A 303 3.68 -23.09 -23.46
CA ASP A 303 4.15 -22.88 -24.84
C ASP A 303 5.47 -22.10 -24.91
N GLY A 304 6.02 -21.68 -23.77
CA GLY A 304 7.27 -20.92 -23.66
C GLY A 304 7.17 -19.48 -24.17
N ARG A 305 5.99 -18.94 -24.32
CA ARG A 305 5.76 -17.53 -24.62
C ARG A 305 6.21 -16.66 -23.46
N ILE A 306 5.82 -17.04 -22.23
CA ILE A 306 6.41 -16.55 -20.99
C ILE A 306 7.46 -17.55 -20.53
N GLY A 307 8.69 -17.08 -20.33
CA GLY A 307 9.84 -17.92 -19.99
C GLY A 307 9.89 -18.38 -18.53
N GLY A 308 9.08 -17.76 -17.67
CA GLY A 308 8.93 -18.09 -16.25
C GLY A 308 8.12 -17.05 -15.51
N ALA A 309 7.60 -17.41 -14.34
CA ALA A 309 6.82 -16.49 -13.50
C ALA A 309 7.22 -16.52 -12.03
N GLY A 310 7.26 -15.33 -11.38
CA GLY A 310 7.39 -15.15 -9.94
C GLY A 310 6.09 -14.57 -9.38
N LEU A 311 5.40 -15.32 -8.52
CA LEU A 311 4.05 -15.01 -8.08
C LEU A 311 3.99 -14.98 -6.56
N ASP A 312 3.83 -13.80 -5.97
CA ASP A 312 3.52 -13.69 -4.54
C ASP A 312 2.01 -13.72 -4.29
N VAL A 313 1.23 -13.48 -5.33
CA VAL A 313 -0.24 -13.44 -5.31
C VAL A 313 -0.82 -14.27 -6.44
N THR A 314 -1.95 -14.93 -6.18
CA THR A 314 -2.63 -15.84 -7.12
C THR A 314 -4.14 -15.61 -7.15
N ASP A 315 -4.82 -16.15 -8.14
CA ASP A 315 -6.28 -16.25 -8.17
C ASP A 315 -6.67 -17.67 -8.63
N PRO A 316 -7.29 -18.47 -7.74
CA PRO A 316 -7.74 -18.16 -6.36
C PRO A 316 -6.58 -18.00 -5.35
N GLU A 317 -6.88 -17.37 -4.22
CA GLU A 317 -5.98 -17.23 -3.09
C GLU A 317 -6.71 -17.55 -1.77
N PRO A 318 -6.26 -18.57 -0.96
CA PRO A 318 -5.06 -19.41 -1.18
C PRO A 318 -5.16 -20.29 -2.42
N LEU A 319 -4.00 -20.58 -3.05
CA LEU A 319 -3.93 -21.46 -4.20
C LEU A 319 -4.20 -22.91 -3.78
N PRO A 320 -5.21 -23.61 -4.34
CA PRO A 320 -5.50 -25.01 -4.02
C PRO A 320 -4.32 -25.94 -4.27
N ALA A 321 -4.17 -26.99 -3.45
CA ALA A 321 -3.01 -27.89 -3.49
C ALA A 321 -2.87 -28.68 -4.82
N ASP A 322 -3.96 -28.88 -5.53
CA ASP A 322 -4.02 -29.59 -6.83
C ASP A 322 -3.97 -28.65 -8.04
N HIS A 323 -3.88 -27.32 -7.80
CA HIS A 323 -3.95 -26.34 -8.87
C HIS A 323 -2.77 -26.50 -9.88
N PRO A 324 -3.03 -26.44 -11.21
CA PRO A 324 -2.00 -26.67 -12.26
C PRO A 324 -0.80 -25.72 -12.16
N LEU A 325 -0.99 -24.51 -11.66
CA LEU A 325 0.06 -23.52 -11.53
C LEU A 325 1.28 -24.01 -10.71
N TRP A 326 1.07 -24.92 -9.72
CA TRP A 326 2.18 -25.53 -8.95
C TRP A 326 3.14 -26.35 -9.81
N ARG A 327 2.70 -26.81 -10.97
CA ARG A 327 3.47 -27.67 -11.90
C ARG A 327 3.84 -26.94 -13.19
N ALA A 328 3.43 -25.69 -13.34
CA ALA A 328 3.79 -24.90 -14.52
C ALA A 328 5.32 -24.71 -14.62
N PRO A 329 5.90 -24.67 -15.82
CA PRO A 329 7.34 -24.61 -16.00
C PRO A 329 7.93 -23.30 -15.52
N ASN A 330 9.04 -23.37 -14.79
CA ASN A 330 9.82 -22.22 -14.30
C ASN A 330 8.98 -21.20 -13.51
N VAL A 331 8.22 -21.68 -12.53
CA VAL A 331 7.39 -20.84 -11.64
C VAL A 331 7.96 -20.86 -10.22
N LEU A 332 8.02 -19.70 -9.60
CA LEU A 332 8.28 -19.51 -8.18
C LEU A 332 7.04 -18.89 -7.55
N ILE A 333 6.54 -19.49 -6.47
CA ILE A 333 5.33 -19.03 -5.77
C ILE A 333 5.67 -18.81 -4.29
N THR A 334 5.24 -17.65 -3.76
CA THR A 334 5.25 -17.37 -2.32
C THR A 334 3.82 -17.00 -1.86
N PRO A 335 3.45 -17.30 -0.60
CA PRO A 335 2.06 -17.21 -0.16
C PRO A 335 1.69 -15.81 0.36
N HIS A 336 1.77 -14.78 -0.52
CA HIS A 336 1.43 -13.38 -0.23
C HIS A 336 2.22 -12.81 0.97
N VAL A 337 3.54 -12.96 0.92
CA VAL A 337 4.46 -12.59 2.00
C VAL A 337 5.50 -11.55 1.61
N SER A 338 5.42 -11.01 0.40
CA SER A 338 6.41 -10.05 -0.13
C SER A 338 6.57 -8.78 0.72
N ALA A 339 5.58 -8.45 1.56
CA ALA A 339 5.64 -7.32 2.49
C ALA A 339 6.18 -7.69 3.88
N SER A 340 6.50 -8.97 4.14
CA SER A 340 7.03 -9.43 5.43
C SER A 340 8.49 -9.02 5.59
N THR A 341 8.86 -8.54 6.78
CA THR A 341 10.20 -8.02 7.08
C THR A 341 10.53 -8.16 8.57
N ASP A 342 11.83 -8.17 8.89
CA ASP A 342 12.36 -8.09 10.25
C ASP A 342 12.10 -6.73 10.93
N LEU A 343 11.83 -5.66 10.16
CA LEU A 343 11.37 -4.38 10.70
C LEU A 343 9.98 -4.48 11.33
N GLY A 344 9.26 -5.57 11.08
CA GLY A 344 7.96 -5.85 11.66
C GLY A 344 6.91 -4.78 11.31
N GLU A 345 6.10 -4.45 12.30
CA GLU A 345 4.99 -3.50 12.17
C GLU A 345 5.40 -2.03 12.45
N GLU A 346 6.66 -1.78 12.88
CA GLU A 346 7.08 -0.46 13.37
C GLU A 346 6.82 0.68 12.38
N PRO A 347 7.19 0.58 11.09
CA PRO A 347 6.92 1.64 10.13
C PRO A 347 5.41 1.96 9.98
N ARG A 348 4.55 0.94 10.11
CA ARG A 348 3.10 1.11 10.06
C ARG A 348 2.57 1.85 11.27
N TRP A 349 3.09 1.53 12.46
CA TRP A 349 2.72 2.20 13.70
C TRP A 349 3.18 3.66 13.73
N LEU A 350 4.38 3.97 13.21
CA LEU A 350 4.88 5.35 13.07
C LEU A 350 3.91 6.20 12.23
N ILE A 351 3.50 5.70 11.06
CA ILE A 351 2.58 6.44 10.17
C ILE A 351 1.16 6.51 10.77
N ALA A 352 0.67 5.42 11.38
CA ALA A 352 -0.65 5.42 12.04
C ALA A 352 -0.69 6.42 13.21
N ARG A 353 0.38 6.50 14.01
CA ARG A 353 0.52 7.47 15.10
C ARG A 353 0.55 8.90 14.59
N GLU A 354 1.28 9.16 13.53
CA GLU A 354 1.33 10.50 12.94
C GLU A 354 -0.04 10.91 12.36
N ASN A 355 -0.73 9.99 11.68
CA ASN A 355 -2.08 10.26 11.20
C ASN A 355 -3.10 10.44 12.35
N LEU A 356 -2.93 9.73 13.47
CA LEU A 356 -3.73 9.95 14.68
C LEU A 356 -3.50 11.36 15.24
N ARG A 357 -2.25 11.83 15.33
CA ARG A 357 -1.90 13.20 15.74
C ARG A 357 -2.56 14.23 14.81
N ARG A 358 -2.44 14.03 13.50
CA ARG A 358 -3.02 14.90 12.47
C ARG A 358 -4.54 14.89 12.53
N PHE A 359 -5.17 13.73 12.72
CA PHE A 359 -6.61 13.63 12.89
C PHE A 359 -7.09 14.36 14.15
N ALA A 360 -6.41 14.22 15.27
CA ALA A 360 -6.74 14.91 16.51
C ALA A 360 -6.68 16.45 16.37
N ALA A 361 -5.71 16.94 15.59
CA ALA A 361 -5.51 18.36 15.31
C ALA A 361 -6.36 18.91 14.14
N GLY A 362 -7.09 18.06 13.41
CA GLY A 362 -7.81 18.47 12.20
C GLY A 362 -6.91 18.73 10.99
N GLY A 363 -5.67 18.24 11.01
CA GLY A 363 -4.66 18.46 9.99
C GLY A 363 -4.88 17.63 8.72
N LYS A 364 -3.92 17.71 7.79
CA LYS A 364 -3.89 16.92 6.56
C LYS A 364 -3.37 15.51 6.86
N LEU A 365 -4.11 14.47 6.43
CA LEU A 365 -3.67 13.09 6.58
C LEU A 365 -2.54 12.75 5.61
N LEU A 366 -1.66 11.83 5.99
CA LEU A 366 -0.71 11.19 5.10
C LEU A 366 -1.40 10.04 4.37
N SER A 367 -1.05 9.84 3.10
CA SER A 367 -1.50 8.70 2.30
C SER A 367 -3.01 8.54 2.26
N GLU A 368 -3.74 9.65 2.12
CA GLU A 368 -5.18 9.60 1.92
C GLU A 368 -5.50 8.99 0.56
N VAL A 369 -6.48 8.09 0.57
CA VAL A 369 -6.94 7.33 -0.59
C VAL A 369 -8.02 8.10 -1.33
N ASP A 370 -7.93 8.18 -2.65
CA ASP A 370 -9.05 8.54 -3.51
C ASP A 370 -10.03 7.36 -3.57
N VAL A 371 -11.08 7.42 -2.76
CA VAL A 371 -12.09 6.35 -2.66
C VAL A 371 -12.78 6.08 -3.99
N GLY A 372 -12.91 7.10 -4.86
CA GLY A 372 -13.52 6.96 -6.18
C GLY A 372 -12.64 6.15 -7.14
N ARG A 373 -11.32 6.23 -6.98
CA ARG A 373 -10.34 5.47 -7.78
C ARG A 373 -9.95 4.15 -7.12
N GLY A 374 -10.17 4.00 -5.82
CA GLY A 374 -9.83 2.80 -5.05
C GLY A 374 -8.35 2.67 -4.68
N TYR A 375 -7.55 3.77 -4.76
CA TYR A 375 -6.13 3.79 -4.38
C TYR A 375 -5.61 5.17 -4.04
#